data_bfdfd0d18e512a732cda8741fc3ef79b
#
_entry.id   bfdfd0d18e512a732cda8741fc3ef79b
#
_cell.length_a   1.000
_cell.length_b   1.000
_cell.length_c   1.000
_cell.angle_alpha   90.00
_cell.angle_beta   90.00
_cell.angle_gamma   90.00
#
_symmetry.space_group_name_H-M   'P 1'
#
loop_
_entity.id
_entity.type
_entity.pdbx_description
1 polymer ?
#
loop_
_entity_poly.entity_id
_entity_poly.type
_entity_poly.pdbx_seq_one_letter_code
_entity_poly.pdbx_strand_id
1 'polypeptide(L)'
;NFNIDLIKPKNKFALHLALYPYCFSYENSKTTNAPLFILMGDKDYLPHTLCEEYIKVQDNLENKNKKLVVFPGATHSYDKTGSGYVDGSIVSPECRIYTDNNGELWVRPNDPEKWFNITANGGWFGKKGDKKLYSNTMRLCWGYGPSLTERNANAYEQTMKIFKESVEKYLLN
;
A
#
# COMPACT_ATOMS: atom_id res chain seq x y z
N ASN A 1 0.57 4.14 -4.84
CA ASN A 1 -0.62 5.02 -4.83
C ASN A 1 -0.22 6.42 -5.28
N PHE A 2 -0.24 6.64 -6.59
CA PHE A 2 0.00 7.95 -7.16
C PHE A 2 -1.34 8.65 -7.38
N ASN A 3 -1.35 9.98 -7.24
CA ASN A 3 -2.50 10.76 -7.58
C ASN A 3 -2.78 10.63 -9.10
N ILE A 4 -3.96 10.13 -9.46
CA ILE A 4 -4.35 9.86 -10.86
C ILE A 4 -4.36 11.14 -11.71
N ASP A 5 -4.63 12.30 -11.09
CA ASP A 5 -4.63 13.58 -11.78
C ASP A 5 -3.23 13.99 -12.28
N LEU A 6 -2.16 13.50 -11.62
CA LEU A 6 -0.78 13.73 -12.03
C LEU A 6 -0.35 12.83 -13.18
N ILE A 7 -0.87 11.61 -13.23
CA ILE A 7 -0.51 10.61 -14.24
C ILE A 7 -1.34 10.77 -15.50
N LYS A 8 -2.62 11.18 -15.37
CA LYS A 8 -3.61 11.32 -16.45
C LYS A 8 -3.61 10.12 -17.41
N PRO A 9 -3.79 8.88 -16.92
CA PRO A 9 -3.69 7.71 -17.77
C PRO A 9 -4.76 7.73 -18.85
N LYS A 10 -4.37 7.35 -20.07
CA LYS A 10 -5.29 7.25 -21.21
C LYS A 10 -6.37 6.19 -20.98
N ASN A 11 -5.99 5.06 -20.35
CA ASN A 11 -6.88 3.96 -19.99
C ASN A 11 -6.93 3.80 -18.47
N LYS A 12 -8.08 3.43 -17.94
CA LYS A 12 -8.29 3.19 -16.51
C LYS A 12 -8.55 1.71 -16.26
N PHE A 13 -8.07 1.20 -15.15
CA PHE A 13 -8.44 -0.14 -14.70
C PHE A 13 -9.90 -0.15 -14.26
N ALA A 14 -10.62 -1.22 -14.58
CA ALA A 14 -12.01 -1.42 -14.17
C ALA A 14 -12.14 -2.02 -12.75
N LEU A 15 -11.07 -2.62 -12.22
CA LEU A 15 -11.01 -3.26 -10.92
C LEU A 15 -9.57 -3.22 -10.38
N HIS A 16 -9.42 -3.02 -9.08
CA HIS A 16 -8.16 -3.14 -8.36
C HIS A 16 -8.27 -4.19 -7.27
N LEU A 17 -7.40 -5.21 -7.32
CA LEU A 17 -7.21 -6.20 -6.28
C LEU A 17 -5.78 -6.11 -5.80
N ALA A 18 -5.57 -5.60 -4.60
CA ALA A 18 -4.27 -5.37 -4.01
C ALA A 18 -4.03 -6.39 -2.89
N LEU A 19 -3.06 -7.28 -3.09
CA LEU A 19 -2.64 -8.27 -2.10
C LEU A 19 -1.51 -7.68 -1.28
N TYR A 20 -1.67 -7.64 0.04
CA TYR A 20 -0.69 -7.16 1.02
C TYR A 20 0.09 -5.91 0.56
N PRO A 21 -0.62 -4.84 0.10
CA PRO A 21 0.03 -3.66 -0.44
C PRO A 21 0.63 -2.78 0.65
N TYR A 22 1.60 -1.96 0.27
CA TYR A 22 2.01 -0.81 1.07
C TYR A 22 0.94 0.29 0.99
N CYS A 23 0.31 0.61 2.11
CA CYS A 23 -0.72 1.66 2.19
C CYS A 23 -0.17 2.97 2.77
N PHE A 24 1.04 3.39 2.40
CA PHE A 24 1.67 4.57 2.97
C PHE A 24 1.20 5.89 2.42
N SER A 25 0.76 5.90 1.16
CA SER A 25 0.40 7.13 0.46
C SER A 25 -1.10 7.24 0.35
N TYR A 26 -1.72 8.13 1.09
CA TYR A 26 -3.15 8.32 1.08
C TYR A 26 -3.62 9.77 1.05
N GLU A 27 -2.82 10.74 1.48
CA GLU A 27 -3.21 12.14 1.34
C GLU A 27 -3.18 12.57 -0.13
N ASN A 28 -4.26 13.20 -0.58
CA ASN A 28 -4.46 13.66 -1.97
C ASN A 28 -4.37 12.56 -3.05
N SER A 29 -4.46 11.28 -2.66
CA SER A 29 -4.39 10.16 -3.60
C SER A 29 -5.75 9.94 -4.27
N LYS A 30 -6.03 10.70 -5.32
CA LYS A 30 -7.20 10.44 -6.16
C LYS A 30 -7.00 9.14 -6.95
N THR A 31 -8.01 8.30 -6.93
CA THR A 31 -8.03 7.02 -7.64
C THR A 31 -8.89 7.11 -8.90
N THR A 32 -8.93 6.03 -9.69
CA THR A 32 -9.79 5.92 -10.87
C THR A 32 -11.28 5.78 -10.53
N ASN A 33 -11.65 5.72 -9.26
CA ASN A 33 -12.97 5.33 -8.73
C ASN A 33 -13.40 3.89 -9.10
N ALA A 34 -12.54 3.10 -9.70
CA ALA A 34 -12.78 1.68 -9.88
C ALA A 34 -12.86 0.97 -8.51
N PRO A 35 -13.61 -0.12 -8.41
CA PRO A 35 -13.64 -0.94 -7.21
C PRO A 35 -12.24 -1.32 -6.75
N LEU A 36 -11.99 -1.16 -5.45
CA LEU A 36 -10.70 -1.45 -4.83
C LEU A 36 -10.87 -2.42 -3.66
N PHE A 37 -10.26 -3.58 -3.75
CA PHE A 37 -10.15 -4.54 -2.66
C PHE A 37 -8.70 -4.61 -2.19
N ILE A 38 -8.50 -4.39 -0.90
CA ILE A 38 -7.20 -4.55 -0.22
C ILE A 38 -7.31 -5.79 0.66
N LEU A 39 -6.42 -6.75 0.45
CA LEU A 39 -6.42 -8.04 1.13
C LEU A 39 -5.10 -8.18 1.90
N MET A 40 -5.18 -8.23 3.24
CA MET A 40 -4.03 -8.20 4.15
C MET A 40 -4.10 -9.35 5.14
N GLY A 41 -2.95 -9.76 5.66
CA GLY A 41 -2.87 -10.59 6.85
C GLY A 41 -2.75 -9.75 8.12
N ASP A 42 -3.30 -10.21 9.26
CA ASP A 42 -3.13 -9.53 10.55
C ASP A 42 -1.74 -9.76 11.16
N LYS A 43 -0.98 -10.73 10.63
CA LYS A 43 0.42 -11.03 10.98
C LYS A 43 1.41 -10.55 9.91
N ASP A 44 0.96 -9.70 9.01
CA ASP A 44 1.82 -9.10 8.00
C ASP A 44 2.82 -8.12 8.67
N TYR A 45 4.04 -8.09 8.18
CA TYR A 45 5.02 -7.09 8.61
C TYR A 45 4.72 -5.67 8.09
N LEU A 46 3.81 -5.59 7.13
CA LEU A 46 3.19 -4.33 6.72
C LEU A 46 1.94 -4.11 7.58
N PRO A 47 1.89 -3.08 8.41
CA PRO A 47 0.75 -2.88 9.29
C PRO A 47 -0.55 -2.67 8.50
N HIS A 48 -1.53 -3.54 8.69
CA HIS A 48 -2.85 -3.39 8.06
C HIS A 48 -3.58 -2.12 8.50
N THR A 49 -3.23 -1.57 9.66
CA THR A 49 -3.76 -0.30 10.16
C THR A 49 -3.48 0.88 9.21
N LEU A 50 -2.38 0.85 8.47
CA LEU A 50 -2.10 1.82 7.41
C LEU A 50 -3.12 1.73 6.27
N CYS A 51 -3.56 0.52 5.95
CA CYS A 51 -4.59 0.31 4.93
C CYS A 51 -5.98 0.71 5.44
N GLU A 52 -6.26 0.56 6.73
CA GLU A 52 -7.49 1.08 7.35
C GLU A 52 -7.57 2.60 7.24
N GLU A 53 -6.47 3.29 7.54
CA GLU A 53 -6.39 4.74 7.39
C GLU A 53 -6.54 5.15 5.90
N TYR A 54 -5.86 4.46 5.00
CA TYR A 54 -5.99 4.70 3.57
C TYR A 54 -7.45 4.59 3.11
N ILE A 55 -8.18 3.56 3.54
CA ILE A 55 -9.59 3.38 3.21
C ILE A 55 -10.43 4.55 3.74
N LYS A 56 -10.20 5.00 4.98
CA LYS A 56 -10.91 6.15 5.58
C LYS A 56 -10.67 7.45 4.80
N VAL A 57 -9.45 7.71 4.38
CA VAL A 57 -9.12 8.88 3.54
C VAL A 57 -9.83 8.79 2.18
N GLN A 58 -9.85 7.60 1.57
CA GLN A 58 -10.55 7.40 0.30
C GLN A 58 -12.07 7.57 0.42
N ASP A 59 -12.68 7.34 1.60
CA ASP A 59 -14.09 7.63 1.84
C ASP A 59 -14.40 9.11 1.66
N ASN A 60 -13.50 9.98 2.11
CA ASN A 60 -13.63 11.41 1.95
C ASN A 60 -13.41 11.88 0.50
N LEU A 61 -12.81 11.04 -0.35
CA LEU A 61 -12.51 11.31 -1.76
C LEU A 61 -13.51 10.64 -2.73
N GLU A 62 -14.71 10.30 -2.27
CA GLU A 62 -15.83 9.78 -3.06
C GLU A 62 -15.68 8.36 -3.65
N ASN A 63 -14.57 7.66 -3.42
CA ASN A 63 -14.48 6.26 -3.84
C ASN A 63 -15.24 5.35 -2.88
N LYS A 64 -16.51 5.10 -3.14
CA LYS A 64 -17.39 4.27 -2.31
C LYS A 64 -17.25 2.76 -2.54
N ASN A 65 -16.58 2.35 -3.61
CA ASN A 65 -16.42 0.94 -3.99
C ASN A 65 -15.07 0.38 -3.52
N LYS A 66 -14.81 0.43 -2.21
CA LYS A 66 -13.56 -0.09 -1.66
C LYS A 66 -13.80 -0.95 -0.43
N LYS A 67 -12.94 -1.93 -0.23
CA LYS A 67 -13.03 -2.85 0.89
C LYS A 67 -11.63 -3.27 1.34
N LEU A 68 -11.38 -3.22 2.64
CA LEU A 68 -10.27 -3.89 3.27
C LEU A 68 -10.77 -5.20 3.86
N VAL A 69 -10.05 -6.29 3.61
CA VAL A 69 -10.25 -7.59 4.25
C VAL A 69 -8.95 -7.97 4.94
N VAL A 70 -9.03 -8.19 6.23
CA VAL A 70 -7.90 -8.63 7.05
C VAL A 70 -8.11 -10.09 7.43
N PHE A 71 -7.18 -10.96 7.03
CA PHE A 71 -7.24 -12.40 7.27
C PHE A 71 -6.54 -12.78 8.57
N PRO A 72 -7.25 -13.38 9.54
CA PRO A 72 -6.66 -13.80 10.80
C PRO A 72 -5.53 -14.82 10.60
N GLY A 73 -4.40 -14.61 11.28
CA GLY A 73 -3.25 -15.51 11.26
C GLY A 73 -2.47 -15.50 9.94
N ALA A 74 -2.84 -14.70 8.96
CA ALA A 74 -2.14 -14.62 7.69
C ALA A 74 -0.95 -13.66 7.78
N THR A 75 0.18 -14.08 7.21
CA THR A 75 1.40 -13.28 7.07
C THR A 75 1.48 -12.61 5.70
N HIS A 76 2.55 -11.87 5.44
CA HIS A 76 2.85 -11.38 4.10
C HIS A 76 3.05 -12.55 3.13
N SER A 77 2.55 -12.42 1.90
CA SER A 77 2.63 -13.49 0.89
C SER A 77 1.96 -14.81 1.33
N TYR A 78 0.83 -14.72 2.01
CA TYR A 78 0.07 -15.90 2.49
C TYR A 78 -0.42 -16.84 1.37
N ASP A 79 -0.32 -16.42 0.14
CA ASP A 79 -0.68 -17.18 -1.07
C ASP A 79 0.48 -18.00 -1.65
N LYS A 80 1.71 -17.79 -1.15
CA LYS A 80 2.89 -18.54 -1.61
C LYS A 80 2.87 -20.01 -1.21
N THR A 81 3.73 -20.80 -1.84
CA THR A 81 4.02 -22.16 -1.41
C THR A 81 5.17 -22.19 -0.39
N GLY A 82 4.97 -22.87 0.73
CA GLY A 82 6.00 -23.00 1.78
C GLY A 82 6.07 -21.80 2.72
N SER A 83 7.09 -21.82 3.58
CA SER A 83 7.39 -20.78 4.57
C SER A 83 8.79 -20.21 4.36
N GLY A 84 9.06 -19.05 4.94
CA GLY A 84 10.39 -18.44 4.91
C GLY A 84 10.42 -17.15 5.73
N TYR A 85 11.61 -16.64 5.95
CA TYR A 85 11.82 -15.36 6.62
C TYR A 85 12.29 -14.32 5.63
N VAL A 86 11.84 -13.08 5.85
CA VAL A 86 12.32 -11.89 5.13
C VAL A 86 12.94 -10.99 6.17
N ASP A 87 14.23 -10.71 6.02
CA ASP A 87 14.96 -9.83 6.94
C ASP A 87 14.74 -8.36 6.60
N GLY A 88 14.66 -7.53 7.66
CA GLY A 88 14.69 -6.08 7.53
C GLY A 88 13.44 -5.47 6.87
N SER A 89 12.31 -6.15 6.93
CA SER A 89 11.10 -5.73 6.21
C SER A 89 9.99 -5.17 7.11
N ILE A 90 10.18 -5.15 8.42
CA ILE A 90 9.18 -4.62 9.36
C ILE A 90 9.04 -3.11 9.12
N VAL A 91 7.83 -2.69 8.82
CA VAL A 91 7.53 -1.28 8.60
C VAL A 91 6.93 -0.68 9.85
N SER A 92 7.40 0.51 10.23
CA SER A 92 6.81 1.26 11.33
C SER A 92 5.36 1.61 11.03
N PRO A 93 4.41 1.32 11.93
CA PRO A 93 3.01 1.73 11.79
C PRO A 93 2.83 3.25 11.80
N GLU A 94 3.84 4.00 12.22
CA GLU A 94 3.84 5.46 12.25
C GLU A 94 4.33 6.09 10.94
N CYS A 95 4.95 5.29 10.06
CA CYS A 95 5.45 5.82 8.79
C CYS A 95 4.32 6.25 7.87
N ARG A 96 4.45 7.43 7.31
CA ARG A 96 3.51 7.98 6.33
C ARG A 96 4.26 8.49 5.11
N ILE A 97 3.66 8.29 3.95
CA ILE A 97 4.16 8.83 2.69
C ILE A 97 2.98 9.46 1.97
N TYR A 98 3.14 10.67 1.49
CA TYR A 98 2.12 11.28 0.64
C TYR A 98 2.74 12.02 -0.54
N THR A 99 1.95 12.16 -1.58
CA THR A 99 2.30 12.97 -2.75
C THR A 99 1.46 14.25 -2.72
N ASP A 100 2.11 15.40 -2.71
CA ASP A 100 1.42 16.68 -2.73
C ASP A 100 0.84 17.02 -4.13
N ASN A 101 0.18 18.18 -4.23
CA ASN A 101 -0.44 18.62 -5.48
C ASN A 101 0.57 18.95 -6.60
N ASN A 102 1.84 19.15 -6.26
CA ASN A 102 2.93 19.37 -7.21
C ASN A 102 3.58 18.07 -7.67
N GLY A 103 3.16 16.92 -7.11
CA GLY A 103 3.76 15.62 -7.36
C GLY A 103 5.00 15.35 -6.53
N GLU A 104 5.28 16.18 -5.54
CA GLU A 104 6.40 15.97 -4.62
C GLU A 104 6.07 14.92 -3.58
N LEU A 105 7.04 14.07 -3.27
CA LEU A 105 6.90 12.97 -2.34
C LEU A 105 7.46 13.36 -0.97
N TRP A 106 6.61 13.26 0.04
CA TRP A 106 6.91 13.57 1.44
C TRP A 106 6.86 12.32 2.28
N VAL A 107 7.79 12.18 3.20
CA VAL A 107 7.88 11.04 4.13
C VAL A 107 7.92 11.54 5.57
N ARG A 108 7.08 10.94 6.39
CA ARG A 108 7.07 11.10 7.85
C ARG A 108 7.34 9.74 8.50
N PRO A 109 8.56 9.48 8.98
CA PRO A 109 8.88 8.14 9.51
C PRO A 109 8.18 7.81 10.83
N ASN A 110 8.44 8.55 11.90
CA ASN A 110 7.93 8.25 13.25
C ASN A 110 7.60 9.49 14.08
N ASP A 111 7.93 10.68 13.61
CA ASP A 111 7.64 11.93 14.33
C ASP A 111 6.52 12.66 13.60
N PRO A 112 5.33 12.84 14.21
CA PRO A 112 4.17 13.45 13.56
C PRO A 112 4.42 14.88 13.07
N GLU A 113 5.43 15.56 13.60
CA GLU A 113 5.76 16.93 13.23
C GLU A 113 6.88 17.04 12.19
N LYS A 114 7.55 15.93 11.85
CA LYS A 114 8.70 15.95 10.94
C LYS A 114 8.39 15.27 9.61
N TRP A 115 8.15 16.09 8.62
CA TRP A 115 8.03 15.67 7.23
C TRP A 115 9.31 15.97 6.44
N PHE A 116 9.72 15.03 5.61
CA PHE A 116 10.88 15.15 4.74
C PHE A 116 10.43 15.12 3.29
N ASN A 117 10.70 16.19 2.54
CA ASN A 117 10.49 16.19 1.10
C ASN A 117 11.63 15.43 0.42
N ILE A 118 11.34 14.27 -0.13
CA ILE A 118 12.34 13.42 -0.80
C ILE A 118 12.40 13.62 -2.31
N THR A 119 11.48 14.40 -2.88
CA THR A 119 11.47 14.76 -4.31
C THR A 119 12.16 16.08 -4.59
N ALA A 120 12.10 17.05 -3.68
CA ALA A 120 12.69 18.38 -3.87
C ALA A 120 14.20 18.33 -4.20
N ASN A 121 14.89 17.29 -3.75
CA ASN A 121 16.28 17.02 -4.07
C ASN A 121 16.44 15.98 -5.18
N GLY A 122 15.40 15.79 -6.00
CA GLY A 122 15.43 14.90 -7.15
C GLY A 122 15.10 13.44 -6.82
N GLY A 123 14.18 13.18 -5.91
CA GLY A 123 13.76 11.87 -5.40
C GLY A 123 13.57 10.77 -6.44
N TRP A 124 13.06 9.65 -6.02
CA TRP A 124 13.06 8.32 -6.64
C TRP A 124 12.93 8.25 -8.17
N PHE A 125 12.18 9.12 -8.80
CA PHE A 125 11.97 9.12 -10.25
C PHE A 125 12.70 10.26 -10.99
N GLY A 126 13.41 11.13 -10.28
CA GLY A 126 14.12 12.25 -10.87
C GLY A 126 15.53 11.88 -11.34
N LYS A 127 15.94 12.37 -12.50
CA LYS A 127 17.31 12.20 -13.03
C LYS A 127 18.41 12.79 -12.14
N LYS A 128 18.05 13.52 -11.08
CA LYS A 128 18.96 14.21 -10.15
C LYS A 128 18.67 13.90 -8.68
N GLY A 129 17.98 12.77 -8.38
CA GLY A 129 17.58 12.45 -7.03
C GLY A 129 18.72 12.21 -6.05
N ASP A 130 18.61 12.74 -4.85
CA ASP A 130 19.46 12.33 -3.76
C ASP A 130 19.01 10.95 -3.24
N LYS A 131 19.52 9.91 -3.91
CA LYS A 131 19.28 8.50 -3.51
C LYS A 131 19.67 8.23 -2.06
N LYS A 132 20.64 8.98 -1.52
CA LYS A 132 21.10 8.83 -0.15
C LYS A 132 20.06 9.40 0.82
N LEU A 133 19.50 10.58 0.53
CA LEU A 133 18.43 11.17 1.33
C LEU A 133 17.20 10.24 1.35
N TYR A 134 16.75 9.77 0.18
CA TYR A 134 15.67 8.80 0.08
C TYR A 134 15.95 7.54 0.92
N SER A 135 17.09 6.90 0.70
CA SER A 135 17.47 5.68 1.42
C SER A 135 17.54 5.89 2.93
N ASN A 136 18.11 7.00 3.38
CA ASN A 136 18.21 7.32 4.80
C ASN A 136 16.84 7.59 5.42
N THR A 137 15.98 8.35 4.73
CA THR A 137 14.63 8.65 5.21
C THR A 137 13.76 7.40 5.26
N MET A 138 13.81 6.57 4.22
CA MET A 138 13.07 5.31 4.20
C MET A 138 13.54 4.32 5.27
N ARG A 139 14.83 4.30 5.61
CA ARG A 139 15.35 3.48 6.72
C ARG A 139 14.72 3.83 8.06
N LEU A 140 14.29 5.06 8.27
CA LEU A 140 13.57 5.47 9.48
C LEU A 140 12.16 4.88 9.56
N CYS A 141 11.59 4.50 8.42
CA CYS A 141 10.31 3.80 8.34
C CYS A 141 10.43 2.28 8.55
N TRP A 142 11.63 1.73 8.49
CA TRP A 142 11.85 0.29 8.47
C TRP A 142 12.54 -0.15 9.76
N GLY A 143 11.95 -1.11 10.44
CA GLY A 143 12.59 -1.81 11.54
C GLY A 143 13.44 -2.97 11.02
N TYR A 144 14.33 -3.46 11.88
CA TYR A 144 15.12 -4.65 11.62
C TYR A 144 14.53 -5.81 12.40
N GLY A 145 14.36 -6.93 11.73
CA GLY A 145 13.92 -8.18 12.33
C GLY A 145 13.42 -9.16 11.26
N PRO A 146 13.48 -10.46 11.54
CA PRO A 146 12.94 -11.44 10.63
C PRO A 146 11.41 -11.38 10.67
N SER A 147 10.80 -11.32 9.52
CA SER A 147 9.35 -11.45 9.34
C SER A 147 9.03 -12.79 8.72
N LEU A 148 8.18 -13.55 9.39
CA LEU A 148 7.69 -14.81 8.84
C LEU A 148 6.78 -14.55 7.66
N THR A 149 6.98 -15.32 6.62
CA THR A 149 6.07 -15.41 5.48
C THR A 149 5.74 -16.86 5.25
N GLU A 150 4.46 -17.23 5.30
CA GLU A 150 4.02 -18.60 5.17
C GLU A 150 2.66 -18.68 4.49
N ARG A 151 2.38 -19.86 3.94
CA ARG A 151 1.07 -20.12 3.36
C ARG A 151 0.00 -20.15 4.44
N ASN A 152 -1.08 -19.42 4.21
CA ASN A 152 -2.32 -19.55 4.95
C ASN A 152 -3.42 -20.00 3.98
N ALA A 153 -3.78 -21.29 4.04
CA ALA A 153 -4.72 -21.89 3.09
C ALA A 153 -6.10 -21.20 3.10
N ASN A 154 -6.61 -20.86 4.31
CA ASN A 154 -7.90 -20.20 4.45
C ASN A 154 -7.89 -18.80 3.85
N ALA A 155 -6.85 -18.01 4.11
CA ALA A 155 -6.69 -16.67 3.51
C ALA A 155 -6.59 -16.77 1.99
N TYR A 156 -5.85 -17.75 1.47
CA TYR A 156 -5.74 -17.98 0.04
C TYR A 156 -7.10 -18.34 -0.60
N GLU A 157 -7.85 -19.26 -0.02
CA GLU A 157 -9.17 -19.67 -0.53
C GLU A 157 -10.16 -18.51 -0.53
N GLN A 158 -10.18 -17.72 0.55
CA GLN A 158 -11.02 -16.51 0.62
C GLN A 158 -10.58 -15.45 -0.41
N THR A 159 -9.28 -15.29 -0.62
CA THR A 159 -8.75 -14.40 -1.67
C THR A 159 -9.24 -14.83 -3.05
N MET A 160 -9.15 -16.11 -3.38
CA MET A 160 -9.61 -16.64 -4.68
C MET A 160 -11.12 -16.49 -4.86
N LYS A 161 -11.90 -16.65 -3.79
CA LYS A 161 -13.34 -16.39 -3.81
C LYS A 161 -13.64 -14.93 -4.10
N ILE A 162 -13.00 -13.99 -3.37
CA ILE A 162 -13.15 -12.55 -3.58
C ILE A 162 -12.76 -12.16 -5.01
N PHE A 163 -11.65 -12.72 -5.51
CA PHE A 163 -11.20 -12.49 -6.88
C PHE A 163 -12.27 -12.90 -7.89
N LYS A 164 -12.78 -14.14 -7.82
CA LYS A 164 -13.81 -14.67 -8.71
C LYS A 164 -15.07 -13.81 -8.69
N GLU A 165 -15.63 -13.56 -7.51
CA GLU A 165 -16.84 -12.75 -7.33
C GLU A 165 -16.67 -11.32 -7.86
N SER A 166 -15.47 -10.73 -7.67
CA SER A 166 -15.18 -9.38 -8.16
C SER A 166 -15.07 -9.34 -9.68
N VAL A 167 -14.44 -10.33 -10.31
CA VAL A 167 -14.35 -10.45 -11.77
C VAL A 167 -15.74 -10.63 -12.36
N GLU A 168 -16.52 -11.55 -11.82
CA GLU A 168 -17.89 -11.78 -12.27
C GLU A 168 -18.73 -10.50 -12.17
N LYS A 169 -18.66 -9.79 -11.05
CA LYS A 169 -19.48 -8.60 -10.80
C LYS A 169 -19.08 -7.37 -11.62
N TYR A 170 -17.78 -7.12 -11.80
CA TYR A 170 -17.28 -5.85 -12.31
C TYR A 170 -16.67 -5.91 -13.70
N LEU A 171 -16.36 -7.09 -14.22
CA LEU A 171 -15.73 -7.25 -15.53
C LEU A 171 -16.58 -8.05 -16.53
N LEU A 172 -17.51 -8.90 -16.07
CA LEU A 172 -18.30 -9.76 -16.95
C LEU A 172 -19.78 -9.36 -17.03
N ASN A 173 -20.25 -8.48 -16.14
CA ASN A 173 -21.58 -7.86 -16.16
C ASN A 173 -21.45 -6.37 -16.51
#